data_6802f2e5c5357dd687c12520a2d2e05c
#
_entry.id   6802f2e5c5357dd687c12520a2d2e05c
#
_cell.length_a   1.000
_cell.length_b   1.000
_cell.length_c   1.000
_cell.angle_alpha   90.00
_cell.angle_beta   90.00
_cell.angle_gamma   90.00
#
_symmetry.space_group_name_H-M   'P 1'
#
loop_
_entity.id
_entity.type
_entity.pdbx_description
1 polymer ?
#
loop_
_entity_poly.entity_id
_entity_poly.type
_entity_poly.pdbx_seq_one_letter_code
_entity_poly.pdbx_strand_id
1 'polypeptide(L)'
;AEDGIRDTSVTGVQTCALPISAQVIAFAESIKFLNQIGIENIEKHESELTKYGEEVLRKNNSVKLVGSPKNKGSVLSFTLDGIHAHDIATILDEDGVAIRAGHHCCQILHDKLGLSATARASFGVYNTKEDIDKLNESINKCKKIFDK
;
A
#
# COMPACT_ATOMS: atom_id res chain seq x y z
N ALA A 1 8.67 -4.43 35.93
CA ALA A 1 7.96 -5.65 35.57
C ALA A 1 6.59 -5.30 34.97
N GLU A 2 5.91 -4.48 35.65
CA GLU A 2 4.60 -4.03 35.21
C GLU A 2 4.70 -3.28 33.90
N ASP A 3 5.72 -2.48 33.76
CA ASP A 3 5.90 -1.73 32.55
C ASP A 3 6.10 -2.60 31.34
N GLY A 4 6.83 -3.67 31.49
CA GLY A 4 7.01 -4.63 30.44
C GLY A 4 5.74 -5.34 30.04
N ILE A 5 4.87 -5.42 30.99
CA ILE A 5 3.61 -6.03 30.66
C ILE A 5 2.84 -5.14 29.74
N ARG A 6 3.09 -3.94 30.07
CA ARG A 6 2.41 -3.13 29.33
C ARG A 6 2.76 -2.99 28.07
N ASP A 7 3.48 -3.31 28.00
CA ASP A 7 3.60 -3.42 26.99
C ASP A 7 3.41 -4.15 26.22
N THR A 8 3.45 -4.45 26.69
CA THR A 8 3.28 -5.17 26.09
C THR A 8 2.66 -5.22 25.33
N SER A 9 2.59 -4.70 25.52
CA SER A 9 2.24 -4.93 25.03
C SER A 9 1.75 -5.17 24.51
N VAL A 10 1.71 -5.10 24.71
CA VAL A 10 1.29 -5.58 24.49
C VAL A 10 0.83 -6.18 24.27
N THR A 11 1.13 -5.99 24.44
CA THR A 11 0.69 -6.56 23.86
C THR A 11 0.77 -7.82 23.58
N GLY A 12 1.82 -8.32 23.34
CA GLY A 12 1.87 -9.69 23.00
C GLY A 12 1.19 -10.60 24.00
N VAL A 13 1.59 -10.51 25.21
CA VAL A 13 1.02 -11.34 26.29
C VAL A 13 -0.45 -11.07 26.51
N GLN A 14 -0.83 -9.83 26.52
CA GLN A 14 -2.22 -9.46 26.72
C GLN A 14 -3.12 -9.93 25.59
N THR A 15 -2.63 -9.83 24.37
CA THR A 15 -3.38 -10.32 23.20
C THR A 15 -3.57 -11.82 23.28
N CYS A 16 -2.57 -12.56 23.72
CA CYS A 16 -2.69 -14.01 23.94
C CYS A 16 -3.68 -14.36 25.06
N ALA A 17 -3.81 -13.50 26.04
CA ALA A 17 -4.73 -13.72 27.15
C ALA A 17 -6.20 -13.37 26.80
N LEU A 18 -6.41 -12.57 25.76
CA LEU A 18 -7.75 -12.23 25.31
C LEU A 18 -8.39 -13.38 24.55
N PRO A 19 -9.70 -13.54 24.64
CA PRO A 19 -10.40 -14.48 23.78
C PRO A 19 -10.25 -14.05 22.32
N ILE A 20 -9.40 -14.74 21.59
CA ILE A 20 -9.21 -14.51 20.15
C ILE A 20 -10.21 -15.29 19.30
N SER A 21 -11.17 -15.94 19.92
CA SER A 21 -12.17 -16.76 19.23
C SER A 21 -12.94 -15.99 18.17
N ALA A 22 -13.32 -14.76 18.44
CA ALA A 22 -14.01 -13.93 17.45
C ALA A 22 -13.13 -13.66 16.22
N GLN A 23 -11.86 -13.34 16.44
CA GLN A 23 -10.90 -13.11 15.36
C GLN A 23 -10.63 -14.38 14.56
N VAL A 24 -10.54 -15.53 15.23
CA VAL A 24 -10.33 -16.82 14.54
C VAL A 24 -11.54 -17.19 13.69
N ILE A 25 -12.76 -17.00 14.22
CA ILE A 25 -13.99 -17.23 13.46
C ILE A 25 -14.06 -16.29 12.26
N ALA A 26 -13.81 -14.98 12.47
CA ALA A 26 -13.83 -14.00 11.40
C ALA A 26 -12.76 -14.31 10.34
N PHE A 27 -11.59 -14.78 10.74
CA PHE A 27 -10.53 -15.19 9.81
C PHE A 27 -10.96 -16.39 8.95
N ALA A 28 -11.63 -17.37 9.55
CA ALA A 28 -12.17 -18.51 8.82
C ALA A 28 -13.19 -18.08 7.77
N GLU A 29 -14.07 -17.12 8.11
CA GLU A 29 -15.02 -16.56 7.14
C GLU A 29 -14.33 -15.77 6.03
N SER A 30 -13.27 -15.04 6.35
CA SER A 30 -12.45 -14.35 5.33
C SER A 30 -11.83 -15.34 4.35
N ILE A 31 -11.33 -16.48 4.83
CA ILE A 31 -10.79 -17.54 3.95
C ILE A 31 -11.89 -18.11 3.06
N LYS A 32 -13.09 -18.36 3.62
CA LYS A 32 -14.22 -18.84 2.83
C LYS A 32 -14.62 -17.86 1.74
N PHE A 33 -14.64 -16.58 2.08
CA PHE A 33 -14.95 -15.51 1.13
C PHE A 33 -13.95 -15.49 -0.05
N LEU A 34 -12.65 -15.56 0.24
CA LEU A 34 -11.62 -15.60 -0.80
C LEU A 34 -11.76 -16.85 -1.67
N ASN A 35 -12.06 -18.02 -1.07
CA ASN A 35 -12.27 -19.25 -1.80
C ASN A 35 -13.52 -19.20 -2.68
N GLN A 36 -14.56 -18.49 -2.28
CA GLN A 36 -15.78 -18.31 -3.10
C GLN A 36 -15.50 -17.45 -4.33
N ILE A 37 -14.66 -16.45 -4.22
CA ILE A 37 -14.23 -15.65 -5.37
C ILE A 37 -13.31 -16.47 -6.27
N GLY A 38 -12.45 -17.30 -5.66
CA GLY A 38 -11.41 -18.09 -6.30
C GLY A 38 -10.08 -17.33 -6.39
N ILE A 39 -9.05 -17.95 -5.86
CA ILE A 39 -7.70 -17.33 -5.78
C ILE A 39 -7.17 -16.96 -7.18
N GLU A 40 -7.42 -17.79 -8.18
CA GLU A 40 -6.98 -17.52 -9.56
C GLU A 40 -7.69 -16.30 -10.16
N ASN A 41 -8.96 -16.08 -9.82
CA ASN A 41 -9.71 -14.90 -10.27
C ASN A 41 -9.17 -13.64 -9.59
N ILE A 42 -8.82 -13.75 -8.31
CA ILE A 42 -8.21 -12.65 -7.54
C ILE A 42 -6.86 -12.29 -8.16
N GLU A 43 -5.99 -13.27 -8.38
CA GLU A 43 -4.68 -13.06 -8.96
C GLU A 43 -4.77 -12.40 -10.34
N LYS A 44 -5.70 -12.86 -11.17
CA LYS A 44 -5.93 -12.29 -12.50
C LYS A 44 -6.37 -10.83 -12.40
N HIS A 45 -7.36 -10.54 -11.58
CA HIS A 45 -7.88 -9.19 -11.37
C HIS A 45 -6.80 -8.24 -10.87
N GLU A 46 -6.09 -8.62 -9.82
CA GLU A 46 -5.02 -7.82 -9.24
C GLU A 46 -3.85 -7.60 -10.21
N SER A 47 -3.53 -8.63 -11.01
CA SER A 47 -2.51 -8.52 -12.06
C SER A 47 -2.91 -7.54 -13.16
N GLU A 48 -4.19 -7.56 -13.56
CA GLU A 48 -4.72 -6.61 -14.55
C GLU A 48 -4.70 -5.18 -14.02
N LEU A 49 -5.10 -4.96 -12.76
CA LEU A 49 -5.04 -3.65 -12.11
C LEU A 49 -3.60 -3.16 -11.98
N THR A 50 -2.68 -4.04 -11.58
CA THR A 50 -1.28 -3.68 -11.43
C THR A 50 -0.66 -3.24 -12.76
N LYS A 51 -0.95 -3.96 -13.83
CA LYS A 51 -0.49 -3.60 -15.18
C LYS A 51 -1.06 -2.26 -15.62
N TYR A 52 -2.35 -2.06 -15.43
CA TYR A 52 -2.99 -0.81 -15.76
C TYR A 52 -2.40 0.35 -14.95
N GLY A 53 -2.24 0.17 -13.64
CA GLY A 53 -1.63 1.19 -12.78
C GLY A 53 -0.18 1.51 -13.17
N GLU A 54 0.58 0.48 -13.55
CA GLU A 54 1.95 0.69 -14.03
C GLU A 54 1.97 1.50 -15.34
N GLU A 55 1.06 1.22 -16.27
CA GLU A 55 0.94 1.96 -17.53
C GLU A 55 0.55 3.42 -17.28
N VAL A 56 -0.43 3.66 -16.40
CA VAL A 56 -0.90 5.01 -16.06
C VAL A 56 0.20 5.80 -15.38
N LEU A 57 0.85 5.23 -14.37
CA LEU A 57 1.88 5.92 -13.62
C LEU A 57 3.18 6.13 -14.43
N ARG A 58 3.52 5.24 -15.36
CA ARG A 58 4.67 5.44 -16.26
C ARG A 58 4.46 6.59 -17.26
N LYS A 59 3.21 6.88 -17.62
CA LYS A 59 2.91 8.02 -18.50
C LYS A 59 2.98 9.35 -17.75
N ASN A 60 2.97 9.31 -16.43
CA ASN A 60 3.07 10.50 -15.60
C ASN A 60 4.53 10.86 -15.36
N ASN A 61 5.01 11.92 -16.02
CA ASN A 61 6.39 12.36 -15.95
C ASN A 61 6.87 12.76 -14.55
N SER A 62 5.95 12.99 -13.62
CA SER A 62 6.27 13.34 -12.23
C SER A 62 6.55 12.11 -11.37
N VAL A 63 6.20 10.93 -11.85
CA VAL A 63 6.26 9.68 -11.09
C VAL A 63 7.49 8.87 -11.47
N LYS A 64 8.24 8.43 -10.47
CA LYS A 64 9.31 7.45 -10.65
C LYS A 64 8.90 6.15 -9.96
N LEU A 65 8.56 5.13 -10.74
CA LEU A 65 8.30 3.80 -10.20
C LEU A 65 9.56 3.15 -9.67
N VAL A 66 9.47 2.54 -8.50
CA VAL A 66 10.57 1.83 -7.85
C VAL A 66 10.43 0.34 -8.06
N GLY A 67 11.42 -0.24 -8.74
CA GLY A 67 11.47 -1.67 -9.07
C GLY A 67 10.68 -2.02 -10.34
N SER A 68 11.17 -3.03 -11.06
CA SER A 68 10.55 -3.54 -12.30
C SER A 68 10.74 -5.05 -12.40
N PRO A 69 10.26 -5.83 -11.41
CA PRO A 69 10.36 -7.29 -11.48
C PRO A 69 9.45 -7.84 -12.58
N LYS A 70 9.84 -9.00 -13.16
CA LYS A 70 9.02 -9.68 -14.16
C LYS A 70 7.68 -10.14 -13.58
N ASN A 71 7.73 -10.67 -12.37
CA ASN A 71 6.54 -11.07 -11.60
C ASN A 71 6.37 -10.07 -10.46
N LYS A 72 5.25 -9.38 -10.47
CA LYS A 72 4.93 -8.31 -9.53
C LYS A 72 3.68 -8.68 -8.76
N GLY A 73 3.71 -8.51 -7.45
CA GLY A 73 2.49 -8.53 -6.65
C GLY A 73 1.64 -7.28 -6.91
N SER A 74 0.47 -7.24 -6.33
CA SER A 74 -0.53 -6.18 -6.52
C SER A 74 -0.16 -4.86 -5.82
N VAL A 75 1.10 -4.44 -5.99
CA VAL A 75 1.63 -3.21 -5.38
C VAL A 75 2.49 -2.43 -6.36
N LEU A 76 2.42 -1.10 -6.26
CA LEU A 76 3.27 -0.17 -6.99
C LEU A 76 3.91 0.79 -6.00
N SER A 77 5.25 0.79 -5.92
CA SER A 77 6.01 1.75 -5.13
C SER A 77 6.55 2.83 -6.05
N PHE A 78 6.48 4.08 -5.60
CA PHE A 78 6.90 5.22 -6.40
C PHE A 78 7.42 6.37 -5.55
N THR A 79 8.11 7.29 -6.20
CA THR A 79 8.52 8.59 -5.65
C THR A 79 8.08 9.70 -6.59
N LEU A 80 7.97 10.91 -6.06
CA LEU A 80 7.83 12.15 -6.82
C LEU A 80 9.07 13.01 -6.56
N ASP A 81 9.63 13.60 -7.60
CA ASP A 81 10.82 14.42 -7.46
C ASP A 81 10.56 15.64 -6.57
N GLY A 82 11.37 15.77 -5.53
CA GLY A 82 11.33 16.89 -4.61
C GLY A 82 10.21 16.83 -3.57
N ILE A 83 9.39 15.76 -3.53
CA ILE A 83 8.28 15.64 -2.59
C ILE A 83 8.48 14.40 -1.72
N HIS A 84 8.43 14.60 -0.41
CA HIS A 84 8.59 13.49 0.52
C HIS A 84 7.36 12.56 0.52
N ALA A 85 7.59 11.26 0.69
CA ALA A 85 6.53 10.27 0.62
C ALA A 85 5.38 10.50 1.61
N HIS A 86 5.64 11.05 2.78
CA HIS A 86 4.62 11.41 3.77
C HIS A 86 3.72 12.55 3.29
N ASP A 87 4.30 13.57 2.64
CA ASP A 87 3.54 14.69 2.10
C ASP A 87 2.63 14.21 0.97
N ILE A 88 3.14 13.31 0.12
CA ILE A 88 2.33 12.66 -0.92
C ILE A 88 1.13 11.96 -0.28
N ALA A 89 1.38 11.12 0.74
CA ALA A 89 0.31 10.37 1.39
C ALA A 89 -0.73 11.30 2.03
N THR A 90 -0.30 12.36 2.68
CA THR A 90 -1.19 13.33 3.34
C THR A 90 -2.10 14.02 2.33
N ILE A 91 -1.55 14.47 1.20
CA ILE A 91 -2.33 15.17 0.18
C ILE A 91 -3.31 14.22 -0.53
N LEU A 92 -2.86 13.00 -0.82
CA LEU A 92 -3.72 12.00 -1.44
C LEU A 92 -4.87 11.58 -0.53
N ASP A 93 -4.65 11.54 0.77
CA ASP A 93 -5.68 11.22 1.76
C ASP A 93 -6.81 12.25 1.77
N GLU A 94 -6.49 13.54 1.58
CA GLU A 94 -7.50 14.61 1.43
C GLU A 94 -8.45 14.36 0.26
N ASP A 95 -7.98 13.69 -0.79
CA ASP A 95 -8.78 13.31 -1.94
C ASP A 95 -9.46 11.93 -1.76
N GLY A 96 -9.28 11.30 -0.59
CA GLY A 96 -9.81 9.98 -0.28
C GLY A 96 -9.03 8.84 -0.97
N VAL A 97 -7.75 9.05 -1.26
CA VAL A 97 -6.85 8.05 -1.82
C VAL A 97 -5.84 7.63 -0.76
N ALA A 98 -6.08 6.49 -0.13
CA ALA A 98 -5.21 5.96 0.92
C ALA A 98 -4.03 5.19 0.33
N ILE A 99 -2.82 5.63 0.63
CA ILE A 99 -1.57 4.96 0.27
C ILE A 99 -0.67 4.81 1.49
N ARG A 100 0.32 3.96 1.41
CA ARG A 100 1.32 3.83 2.47
C ARG A 100 2.59 4.58 2.11
N ALA A 101 3.12 5.37 3.04
CA ALA A 101 4.40 6.04 2.92
C ALA A 101 5.44 5.44 3.87
N GLY A 102 6.71 5.45 3.49
CA GLY A 102 7.83 5.06 4.35
C GLY A 102 8.72 3.98 3.74
N HIS A 103 9.41 3.22 4.62
CA HIS A 103 10.38 2.18 4.21
C HIS A 103 9.74 0.81 3.97
N HIS A 104 8.46 0.62 4.22
CA HIS A 104 7.71 -0.64 4.04
C HIS A 104 8.36 -1.86 4.71
N CYS A 105 8.98 -1.67 5.89
CA CYS A 105 9.74 -2.66 6.64
C CYS A 105 11.00 -3.17 5.92
N CYS A 106 11.52 -2.43 4.95
CA CYS A 106 12.72 -2.77 4.18
C CYS A 106 13.70 -1.59 4.06
N GLN A 107 14.06 -0.99 5.22
CA GLN A 107 14.94 0.17 5.27
C GLN A 107 16.29 -0.07 4.58
N ILE A 108 16.91 -1.23 4.80
CA ILE A 108 18.21 -1.56 4.17
C ILE A 108 18.14 -1.50 2.64
N LEU A 109 16.99 -1.88 2.06
CA LEU A 109 16.80 -1.78 0.62
C LEU A 109 16.71 -0.32 0.17
N HIS A 110 15.98 0.51 0.93
CA HIS A 110 15.90 1.95 0.65
C HIS A 110 17.27 2.62 0.71
N ASP A 111 18.07 2.30 1.74
CA ASP A 111 19.44 2.81 1.87
C ASP A 111 20.30 2.42 0.67
N LYS A 112 20.21 1.17 0.20
CA LYS A 112 20.93 0.69 -0.98
C LYS A 112 20.48 1.37 -2.27
N LEU A 113 19.22 1.77 -2.36
CA LEU A 113 18.67 2.46 -3.52
C LEU A 113 18.85 3.98 -3.43
N GLY A 114 19.38 4.49 -2.30
CA GLY A 114 19.54 5.91 -2.07
C GLY A 114 18.20 6.65 -1.91
N LEU A 115 17.18 5.95 -1.41
CA LEU A 115 15.83 6.49 -1.22
C LEU A 115 15.55 6.72 0.26
N SER A 116 15.10 7.92 0.60
CA SER A 116 14.69 8.24 1.98
C SER A 116 13.37 7.55 2.37
N ALA A 117 12.46 7.41 1.44
CA ALA A 117 11.17 6.77 1.60
C ALA A 117 10.48 6.60 0.24
N THR A 118 9.47 5.75 0.17
CA THR A 118 8.61 5.62 -1.01
C THR A 118 7.13 5.68 -0.64
N ALA A 119 6.30 6.12 -1.57
CA ALA A 119 4.87 5.96 -1.53
C ALA A 119 4.50 4.62 -2.18
N ARG A 120 3.51 3.91 -1.65
CA ARG A 120 3.09 2.60 -2.15
C ARG A 120 1.57 2.51 -2.27
N ALA A 121 1.10 2.31 -3.47
CA ALA A 121 -0.26 1.91 -3.75
C ALA A 121 -0.37 0.39 -3.75
N SER A 122 -1.43 -0.16 -3.16
CA SER A 122 -1.72 -1.59 -3.14
C SER A 122 -3.13 -1.80 -3.66
N PHE A 123 -3.33 -2.84 -4.45
CA PHE A 123 -4.61 -3.17 -5.07
C PHE A 123 -5.12 -4.48 -4.53
N GLY A 124 -6.41 -4.57 -4.29
CA GLY A 124 -7.09 -5.76 -3.83
C GLY A 124 -8.35 -6.04 -4.64
N VAL A 125 -9.08 -7.07 -4.26
CA VAL A 125 -10.26 -7.59 -4.97
C VAL A 125 -11.38 -6.58 -5.17
N TYR A 126 -11.39 -5.52 -4.39
CA TYR A 126 -12.43 -4.49 -4.40
C TYR A 126 -12.03 -3.23 -5.17
N ASN A 127 -10.79 -3.13 -5.61
CA ASN A 127 -10.33 -1.97 -6.36
C ASN A 127 -10.71 -2.06 -7.84
N THR A 128 -10.81 -0.90 -8.45
CA THR A 128 -11.18 -0.73 -9.87
C THR A 128 -10.15 0.11 -10.61
N LYS A 129 -10.31 0.24 -11.92
CA LYS A 129 -9.44 1.12 -12.73
C LYS A 129 -9.66 2.58 -12.39
N GLU A 130 -10.88 2.94 -12.01
CA GLU A 130 -11.26 4.29 -11.61
C GLU A 130 -10.50 4.73 -10.35
N ASP A 131 -10.21 3.81 -9.43
CA ASP A 131 -9.38 4.11 -8.25
C ASP A 131 -7.95 4.47 -8.66
N ILE A 132 -7.44 3.81 -9.70
CA ILE A 132 -6.10 4.08 -10.24
C ILE A 132 -6.06 5.43 -10.97
N ASP A 133 -7.10 5.75 -11.73
CA ASP A 133 -7.22 7.04 -12.39
C ASP A 133 -7.29 8.16 -11.36
N LYS A 134 -8.06 7.97 -10.30
CA LYS A 134 -8.14 8.91 -9.18
C LYS A 134 -6.80 9.06 -8.47
N LEU A 135 -6.06 7.97 -8.26
CA LEU A 135 -4.70 8.03 -7.72
C LEU A 135 -3.80 8.93 -8.58
N ASN A 136 -3.85 8.77 -9.90
CA ASN A 136 -3.04 9.57 -10.80
C ASN A 136 -3.46 11.04 -10.83
N GLU A 137 -4.75 11.34 -10.74
CA GLU A 137 -5.27 12.71 -10.65
C GLU A 137 -4.78 13.39 -9.36
N SER A 138 -4.86 12.69 -8.22
CA SER A 138 -4.39 13.21 -6.94
C SER A 138 -2.88 13.41 -6.91
N ILE A 139 -2.10 12.55 -7.57
CA ILE A 139 -0.67 12.75 -7.76
C ILE A 139 -0.39 14.05 -8.54
N ASN A 140 -1.14 14.30 -9.62
CA ASN A 140 -0.98 15.51 -10.41
C ASN A 140 -1.36 16.77 -9.59
N LYS A 141 -2.36 16.69 -8.73
CA LYS A 141 -2.73 17.76 -7.81
C LYS A 141 -1.61 18.00 -6.78
N CYS A 142 -1.10 16.93 -6.18
CA CYS A 142 0.02 16.99 -5.25
C CYS A 142 1.21 17.71 -5.89
N LYS A 143 1.60 17.32 -7.10
CA LYS A 143 2.70 17.96 -7.81
C LYS A 143 2.49 19.46 -8.02
N LYS A 144 1.28 19.89 -8.40
CA LYS A 144 0.96 21.30 -8.60
C LYS A 144 1.06 22.15 -7.32
N ILE A 145 0.92 21.54 -6.16
CA ILE A 145 1.05 22.24 -4.86
C ILE A 145 2.51 22.59 -4.60
N PHE A 146 3.44 21.71 -4.99
CA PHE A 146 4.87 21.89 -4.75
C PHE A 146 5.63 22.58 -5.89
N ASP A 147 5.08 22.68 -7.08
CA ASP A 147 5.69 23.37 -8.24
C ASP A 147 5.50 24.90 -8.23
N LYS A 148 5.27 25.50 -7.03
CA LYS A 148 5.11 26.96 -6.87
C LYS A 148 6.42 27.66 -6.61
#